data_6887e7dd1f099fcbdd022192cc0c1cf0
#
_entry.id   6887e7dd1f099fcbdd022192cc0c1cf0
#
_cell.length_a   1.000
_cell.length_b   1.000
_cell.length_c   1.000
_cell.angle_alpha   90.00
_cell.angle_beta   90.00
_cell.angle_gamma   90.00
#
_symmetry.space_group_name_H-M   'P 1'
#
loop_
_entity.id
_entity.type
_entity.pdbx_description
1 polymer ?
#
loop_
_entity_poly.entity_id
_entity_poly.type
_entity_poly.pdbx_seq_one_letter_code
_entity_poly.pdbx_strand_id
1 'polypeptide(L)'
;MKIGLISHDGKKASMVAFVMKRLDFFNREDVDIVTTGTTGTMILHAGVEKVQRVSSGPLGGDAEIGAMVARKEMDAIIFFRDPLDKHPHEPDIQMLMRLCDVHDVPLATNYKAGHIVIEYLSKK
;
A
#
# COMPACT_ATOMS: atom_id res chain seq x y z
N MET A 1 -0.32 -6.25 -12.74
CA MET A 1 0.49 -5.84 -11.57
C MET A 1 -0.41 -5.77 -10.35
N LYS A 2 0.11 -6.20 -9.22
CA LYS A 2 -0.62 -6.09 -7.95
C LYS A 2 0.17 -5.21 -6.99
N ILE A 3 -0.49 -4.18 -6.45
CA ILE A 3 0.15 -3.17 -5.62
C ILE A 3 -0.59 -3.04 -4.30
N GLY A 4 0.14 -3.09 -3.20
CA GLY A 4 -0.43 -2.87 -1.87
C GLY A 4 -0.36 -1.41 -1.49
N LEU A 5 -1.47 -0.86 -1.00
CA LEU A 5 -1.53 0.51 -0.49
C LEU A 5 -1.97 0.47 0.97
N ILE A 6 -1.10 0.94 1.83
CA ILE A 6 -1.32 0.97 3.28
C ILE A 6 -1.02 2.37 3.78
N SER A 7 -1.85 2.89 4.68
CA SER A 7 -1.56 4.18 5.32
C SER A 7 -2.04 4.16 6.76
N HIS A 8 -1.20 4.67 7.67
CA HIS A 8 -1.60 4.94 9.04
C HIS A 8 -2.61 6.09 9.07
N ASP A 9 -3.38 6.20 10.15
CA ASP A 9 -4.45 7.21 10.24
C ASP A 9 -3.93 8.62 9.96
N GLY A 10 -2.76 8.98 10.52
CA GLY A 10 -2.17 10.30 10.28
C GLY A 10 -1.66 10.53 8.87
N LYS A 11 -1.66 9.50 8.02
CA LYS A 11 -1.17 9.58 6.64
C LYS A 11 -2.23 9.28 5.58
N LYS A 12 -3.49 9.10 5.98
CA LYS A 12 -4.56 8.79 5.04
C LYS A 12 -4.80 9.93 4.04
N ALA A 13 -4.73 11.18 4.49
CA ALA A 13 -4.86 12.32 3.58
C ALA A 13 -3.75 12.34 2.53
N SER A 14 -2.52 12.01 2.93
CA SER A 14 -1.39 11.89 2.00
C SER A 14 -1.62 10.78 0.97
N MET A 15 -2.18 9.65 1.42
CA MET A 15 -2.48 8.53 0.52
C MET A 15 -3.55 8.93 -0.51
N VAL A 16 -4.60 9.63 -0.08
CA VAL A 16 -5.64 10.12 -0.98
C VAL A 16 -5.04 11.06 -2.02
N ALA A 17 -4.22 12.03 -1.60
CA ALA A 17 -3.58 12.97 -2.52
C ALA A 17 -2.66 12.24 -3.50
N PHE A 18 -1.91 11.26 -3.03
CA PHE A 18 -1.03 10.44 -3.83
C PHE A 18 -1.78 9.70 -4.94
N VAL A 19 -2.86 9.03 -4.57
CA VAL A 19 -3.68 8.25 -5.50
C VAL A 19 -4.36 9.17 -6.52
N MET A 20 -4.88 10.31 -6.08
CA MET A 20 -5.55 11.26 -6.98
C MET A 20 -4.62 11.76 -8.09
N LYS A 21 -3.34 11.91 -7.81
CA LYS A 21 -2.36 12.32 -8.83
C LYS A 21 -2.04 11.22 -9.84
N ARG A 22 -2.42 10.00 -9.54
CA ARG A 22 -2.06 8.81 -10.33
C ARG A 22 -3.27 7.97 -10.69
N LEU A 23 -4.45 8.55 -10.78
CA LEU A 23 -5.67 7.80 -11.07
C LEU A 23 -5.58 7.03 -12.39
N ASP A 24 -4.96 7.61 -13.41
CA ASP A 24 -4.80 6.91 -14.69
C ASP A 24 -4.03 5.61 -14.52
N PHE A 25 -2.98 5.63 -13.70
CA PHE A 25 -2.21 4.42 -13.42
C PHE A 25 -3.03 3.43 -12.58
N PHE A 26 -3.62 3.89 -11.48
CA PHE A 26 -4.32 3.00 -10.55
C PHE A 26 -5.61 2.42 -11.13
N ASN A 27 -6.18 3.06 -12.15
CA ASN A 27 -7.36 2.55 -12.85
C ASN A 27 -7.05 1.77 -14.13
N ARG A 28 -5.77 1.48 -14.41
CA ARG A 28 -5.41 0.63 -15.54
C ARG A 28 -5.98 -0.77 -15.32
N GLU A 29 -6.42 -1.40 -16.42
CA GLU A 29 -6.97 -2.76 -16.37
C GLU A 29 -5.98 -3.79 -15.81
N ASP A 30 -4.70 -3.59 -16.08
CA ASP A 30 -3.65 -4.52 -15.65
C ASP A 30 -3.10 -4.21 -14.24
N VAL A 31 -3.71 -3.29 -13.51
CA VAL A 31 -3.30 -2.93 -12.14
C VAL A 31 -4.38 -3.36 -11.15
N ASP A 32 -4.00 -4.23 -10.22
CA ASP A 32 -4.85 -4.64 -9.11
C ASP A 32 -4.32 -3.99 -7.82
N ILE A 33 -5.23 -3.47 -7.01
CA ILE A 33 -4.87 -2.77 -5.78
C ILE A 33 -5.38 -3.57 -4.59
N VAL A 34 -4.50 -3.78 -3.60
CA VAL A 34 -4.85 -4.39 -2.33
C VAL A 34 -4.61 -3.34 -1.23
N THR A 35 -5.61 -3.13 -0.38
CA THR A 35 -5.52 -2.13 0.70
C THR A 35 -5.91 -2.73 2.03
N THR A 36 -5.42 -2.13 3.11
CA THR A 36 -5.94 -2.40 4.46
C THR A 36 -7.16 -1.52 4.74
N GLY A 37 -8.11 -2.08 5.46
CA GLY A 37 -9.24 -1.42 6.12
C GLY A 37 -9.80 -0.16 5.47
N THR A 38 -9.75 0.94 6.24
CA THR A 38 -10.34 2.21 5.85
C THR A 38 -9.59 2.91 4.71
N THR A 39 -8.32 2.57 4.47
CA THR A 39 -7.58 3.09 3.32
C THR A 39 -8.34 2.79 2.02
N GLY A 40 -8.84 1.56 1.89
CA GLY A 40 -9.60 1.17 0.70
C GLY A 40 -10.85 2.01 0.48
N THR A 41 -11.60 2.29 1.54
CA THR A 41 -12.78 3.15 1.46
C THR A 41 -12.41 4.55 0.96
N MET A 42 -11.34 5.12 1.49
CA MET A 42 -10.92 6.48 1.14
C MET A 42 -10.46 6.60 -0.31
N ILE A 43 -9.69 5.62 -0.81
CA ILE A 43 -9.22 5.71 -2.20
C ILE A 43 -10.32 5.42 -3.21
N LEU A 44 -11.33 4.61 -2.85
CA LEU A 44 -12.52 4.46 -3.68
C LEU A 44 -13.26 5.79 -3.84
N HIS A 45 -13.41 6.54 -2.74
CA HIS A 45 -14.00 7.87 -2.78
C HIS A 45 -13.15 8.87 -3.58
N ALA A 46 -11.84 8.65 -3.64
CA ALA A 46 -10.92 9.51 -4.39
C ALA A 46 -10.92 9.24 -5.90
N GLY A 47 -11.62 8.20 -6.36
CA GLY A 47 -11.74 7.92 -7.79
C GLY A 47 -11.15 6.61 -8.27
N VAL A 48 -10.54 5.81 -7.39
CA VAL A 48 -10.11 4.45 -7.74
C VAL A 48 -11.36 3.59 -7.93
N GLU A 49 -11.41 2.83 -9.03
CA GLU A 49 -12.63 2.12 -9.42
C GLU A 49 -12.83 0.81 -8.66
N LYS A 50 -11.75 0.10 -8.35
CA LYS A 50 -11.86 -1.19 -7.64
C LYS A 50 -10.64 -1.44 -6.78
N VAL A 51 -10.88 -1.99 -5.58
CA VAL A 51 -9.82 -2.41 -4.67
C VAL A 51 -10.21 -3.74 -4.03
N GLN A 52 -9.21 -4.56 -3.71
CA GLN A 52 -9.37 -5.68 -2.80
C GLN A 52 -8.98 -5.20 -1.40
N ARG A 53 -9.88 -5.31 -0.44
CA ARG A 53 -9.59 -4.92 0.94
C ARG A 53 -9.27 -6.12 1.80
N VAL A 54 -8.22 -6.01 2.62
CA VAL A 54 -7.95 -6.94 3.70
C VAL A 54 -8.35 -6.27 5.02
N SER A 55 -8.10 -6.91 6.15
CA SER A 55 -8.42 -6.34 7.46
C SER A 55 -7.68 -5.04 7.69
N SER A 56 -8.15 -4.21 8.63
CA SER A 56 -7.39 -3.02 9.05
C SER A 56 -6.06 -3.47 9.68
N GLY A 57 -5.05 -2.59 9.68
CA GLY A 57 -3.72 -2.90 10.20
C GLY A 57 -3.73 -3.53 11.58
N PRO A 58 -4.36 -2.88 12.61
CA PRO A 58 -4.40 -3.46 13.96
C PRO A 58 -5.11 -4.80 14.08
N LEU A 59 -5.93 -5.16 13.12
CA LEU A 59 -6.63 -6.44 13.09
C LEU A 59 -5.93 -7.49 12.21
N GLY A 60 -4.70 -7.23 11.80
CA GLY A 60 -3.89 -8.18 11.05
C GLY A 60 -3.77 -7.91 9.56
N GLY A 61 -4.26 -6.76 9.08
CA GLY A 61 -4.19 -6.42 7.64
C GLY A 61 -2.77 -6.39 7.10
N ASP A 62 -1.83 -5.86 7.89
CA ASP A 62 -0.42 -5.80 7.48
C ASP A 62 0.16 -7.22 7.34
N ALA A 63 -0.24 -8.13 8.21
CA ALA A 63 0.17 -9.53 8.14
C ALA A 63 -0.43 -10.24 6.91
N GLU A 64 -1.68 -9.93 6.58
CA GLU A 64 -2.32 -10.48 5.39
C GLU A 64 -1.60 -10.07 4.11
N ILE A 65 -1.22 -8.79 4.01
CA ILE A 65 -0.44 -8.28 2.87
C ILE A 65 0.97 -8.89 2.88
N GLY A 66 1.58 -9.04 4.06
CA GLY A 66 2.86 -9.71 4.20
C GLY A 66 2.84 -11.12 3.65
N ALA A 67 1.76 -11.86 3.89
CA ALA A 67 1.60 -13.20 3.32
C ALA A 67 1.57 -13.16 1.79
N MET A 68 0.91 -12.18 1.20
CA MET A 68 0.90 -12.00 -0.26
C MET A 68 2.30 -11.70 -0.80
N VAL A 69 3.08 -10.90 -0.08
CA VAL A 69 4.49 -10.65 -0.45
C VAL A 69 5.27 -11.95 -0.44
N ALA A 70 5.14 -12.74 0.62
CA ALA A 70 5.84 -14.01 0.77
C ALA A 70 5.47 -15.03 -0.32
N ARG A 71 4.23 -14.98 -0.81
CA ARG A 71 3.77 -15.83 -1.92
C ARG A 71 4.09 -15.26 -3.30
N LYS A 72 4.83 -14.15 -3.35
CA LYS A 72 5.25 -13.49 -4.61
C LYS A 72 4.06 -13.01 -5.46
N GLU A 73 3.01 -12.56 -4.79
CA GLU A 73 1.81 -12.05 -5.46
C GLU A 73 1.84 -10.52 -5.63
N MET A 74 2.82 -9.83 -5.01
CA MET A 74 2.86 -8.36 -5.00
C MET A 74 4.03 -7.84 -5.82
N ASP A 75 3.77 -6.80 -6.62
CA ASP A 75 4.80 -6.13 -7.41
C ASP A 75 5.39 -4.92 -6.70
N ALA A 76 4.65 -4.31 -5.77
CA ALA A 76 5.14 -3.20 -4.96
C ALA A 76 4.23 -2.99 -3.76
N ILE A 77 4.78 -2.40 -2.71
CA ILE A 77 4.04 -1.97 -1.52
C ILE A 77 4.31 -0.48 -1.32
N ILE A 78 3.25 0.31 -1.21
CA ILE A 78 3.31 1.72 -0.83
C ILE A 78 2.70 1.82 0.56
N PHE A 79 3.53 2.08 1.55
CA PHE A 79 3.12 2.08 2.95
C PHE A 79 3.48 3.43 3.58
N PHE A 80 2.53 4.35 3.61
CA PHE A 80 2.74 5.65 4.24
C PHE A 80 2.65 5.50 5.75
N ARG A 81 3.81 5.34 6.36
CA ARG A 81 3.94 5.18 7.81
C ARG A 81 3.89 6.53 8.49
N ASP A 82 3.31 6.54 9.70
CA ASP A 82 3.44 7.67 10.61
C ASP A 82 4.59 7.37 11.58
N PRO A 83 5.78 7.93 11.38
CA PRO A 83 6.94 7.58 12.21
C PRO A 83 6.90 8.22 13.60
N LEU A 84 5.96 9.15 13.83
CA LEU A 84 5.85 9.90 15.08
C LEU A 84 4.76 9.37 15.98
N ASP A 85 4.06 8.33 15.58
CA ASP A 85 2.97 7.74 16.34
C ASP A 85 3.31 6.30 16.72
N LYS A 86 2.64 5.80 17.77
CA LYS A 86 2.78 4.42 18.21
C LYS A 86 1.63 3.58 17.66
N HIS A 87 1.93 2.35 17.30
CA HIS A 87 0.95 1.44 16.72
C HIS A 87 0.95 0.12 17.48
N PRO A 88 -0.24 -0.41 17.86
CA PRO A 88 -0.31 -1.67 18.58
C PRO A 88 0.16 -2.87 17.76
N HIS A 89 0.16 -2.74 16.43
CA HIS A 89 0.56 -3.78 15.49
C HIS A 89 1.97 -3.58 14.93
N GLU A 90 2.86 -2.93 15.70
CA GLU A 90 4.24 -2.68 15.28
C GLU A 90 4.99 -3.95 14.85
N PRO A 91 4.83 -5.12 15.51
CA PRO A 91 5.44 -6.36 15.02
C PRO A 91 5.02 -6.75 13.61
N ASP A 92 3.76 -6.53 13.25
CA ASP A 92 3.27 -6.83 11.90
C ASP A 92 3.86 -5.87 10.87
N ILE A 93 4.03 -4.60 11.24
CA ILE A 93 4.66 -3.60 10.39
C ILE A 93 6.10 -4.01 10.08
N GLN A 94 6.86 -4.37 11.12
CA GLN A 94 8.25 -4.81 10.96
C GLN A 94 8.34 -6.08 10.12
N MET A 95 7.44 -7.02 10.33
CA MET A 95 7.39 -8.25 9.54
C MET A 95 7.15 -7.95 8.06
N LEU A 96 6.19 -7.09 7.74
CA LEU A 96 5.89 -6.73 6.35
C LEU A 96 7.11 -6.11 5.67
N MET A 97 7.78 -5.18 6.35
CA MET A 97 8.98 -4.54 5.82
C MET A 97 10.09 -5.56 5.57
N ARG A 98 10.30 -6.46 6.51
CA ARG A 98 11.29 -7.53 6.37
C ARG A 98 10.98 -8.43 5.19
N LEU A 99 9.72 -8.80 5.01
CA LEU A 99 9.32 -9.67 3.91
C LEU A 99 9.53 -9.00 2.54
N CYS A 100 9.29 -7.70 2.45
CA CYS A 100 9.60 -6.96 1.22
C CYS A 100 11.10 -7.04 0.88
N ASP A 101 11.97 -6.91 1.89
CA ASP A 101 13.40 -7.02 1.67
C ASP A 101 13.81 -8.46 1.31
N VAL A 102 13.26 -9.45 2.00
CA VAL A 102 13.56 -10.87 1.74
C VAL A 102 13.18 -11.26 0.31
N HIS A 103 12.04 -10.79 -0.17
CA HIS A 103 11.49 -11.18 -1.47
C HIS A 103 11.74 -10.15 -2.58
N ASP A 104 12.54 -9.12 -2.28
CA ASP A 104 12.91 -8.08 -3.26
C ASP A 104 11.70 -7.37 -3.88
N VAL A 105 10.70 -7.07 -3.03
CA VAL A 105 9.51 -6.32 -3.43
C VAL A 105 9.76 -4.84 -3.12
N PRO A 106 9.65 -3.93 -4.10
CA PRO A 106 9.80 -2.50 -3.84
C PRO A 106 8.85 -2.02 -2.75
N LEU A 107 9.39 -1.30 -1.78
CA LEU A 107 8.64 -0.74 -0.67
C LEU A 107 8.92 0.75 -0.55
N ALA A 108 7.87 1.58 -0.66
CA ALA A 108 7.97 3.01 -0.42
C ALA A 108 7.23 3.34 0.87
N THR A 109 7.90 4.05 1.79
CA THR A 109 7.31 4.37 3.10
C THR A 109 6.94 5.83 3.26
N ASN A 110 7.10 6.64 2.21
CA ASN A 110 6.73 8.05 2.23
C ASN A 110 6.25 8.47 0.84
N TYR A 111 5.65 9.65 0.79
CA TYR A 111 4.99 10.19 -0.39
C TYR A 111 5.92 10.27 -1.61
N LYS A 112 7.11 10.85 -1.42
CA LYS A 112 8.05 11.04 -2.53
C LYS A 112 8.56 9.70 -3.08
N ALA A 113 8.93 8.78 -2.20
CA ALA A 113 9.37 7.44 -2.61
C ALA A 113 8.25 6.70 -3.33
N GLY A 114 7.00 6.87 -2.88
CA GLY A 114 5.85 6.28 -3.56
C GLY A 114 5.73 6.72 -5.01
N HIS A 115 5.92 8.02 -5.27
CA HIS A 115 5.88 8.53 -6.64
C HIS A 115 7.01 7.96 -7.51
N ILE A 116 8.19 7.76 -6.95
CA ILE A 116 9.31 7.15 -7.68
C ILE A 116 8.98 5.71 -8.09
N VAL A 117 8.43 4.94 -7.16
CA VAL A 117 8.06 3.54 -7.44
C VAL A 117 6.97 3.48 -8.51
N ILE A 118 5.91 4.28 -8.37
CA ILE A 118 4.81 4.26 -9.34
C ILE A 118 5.27 4.76 -10.71
N GLU A 119 6.13 5.77 -10.74
CA GLU A 119 6.70 6.24 -12.01
C GLU A 119 7.43 5.12 -12.75
N TYR A 120 8.22 4.34 -12.02
CA TYR A 120 8.90 3.19 -12.60
C TYR A 120 7.91 2.15 -13.13
N LEU A 121 6.90 1.82 -12.33
CA LEU A 121 5.90 0.81 -12.72
C LEU A 121 5.01 1.28 -13.85
N SER A 122 4.74 2.58 -13.96
CA SER A 122 3.87 3.13 -14.99
C SER A 122 4.43 2.95 -16.41
N LYS A 123 5.73 2.69 -16.50
CA LYS A 123 6.40 2.46 -17.79
C LYS A 123 6.35 1.01 -18.27
N LYS A 124 5.71 0.15 -17.49
CA LYS A 124 5.57 -1.27 -17.83
C LYS A 124 4.22 -1.62 -18.49
#